data_bb69ccd463f6f3119464c4e01e17ee31
#
_entry.id   bb69ccd463f6f3119464c4e01e17ee31
#
_cell.length_a   1.000
_cell.length_b   1.000
_cell.length_c   1.000
_cell.angle_alpha   90.00
_cell.angle_beta   90.00
_cell.angle_gamma   90.00
#
_symmetry.space_group_name_H-M   'P 1'
#
loop_
_entity.id
_entity.type
_entity.pdbx_description
1 polymer ?
#
loop_
_entity_poly.entity_id
_entity_poly.type
_entity_poly.pdbx_seq_one_letter_code
_entity_poly.pdbx_strand_id
1 'polypeptide(L)'
;MGLQPDIIVAYTHNISDGGIRAHKLPRAGETVRALEGGLGIDGAKGTNVAVAASRAGAKVALVAHVQGGAWFDRAEKLLREEEIDDRFVFCHPGTRQVPGCIIIDDEGNNMIILGSGTQQALLHEEVDLALESMQSARYCVTGYELDVKSVEYLVRKARMLGIQTILNPSPVPNQKPGFWDCVDILVLNEVEAAHMLRLADGQPTEQWEETARKLRAAYGCRQVVVTLGPNGFCCLDGNNKITFGKGAKVDSIDATGAGDGFLG
;
A
#
# COMPACT_ATOMS: atom_id res chain seq x y z
N MET A 1 4.96 18.36 -22.95
CA MET A 1 4.51 16.97 -22.83
C MET A 1 4.98 16.50 -21.47
N GLY A 2 4.06 16.26 -20.53
CA GLY A 2 4.43 15.72 -19.20
C GLY A 2 5.04 14.34 -19.35
N LEU A 3 5.89 13.96 -18.39
CA LEU A 3 6.42 12.60 -18.29
C LEU A 3 5.24 11.62 -18.28
N GLN A 4 5.32 10.60 -19.15
CA GLN A 4 4.37 9.49 -19.11
C GLN A 4 4.92 8.47 -18.11
N PRO A 5 4.21 8.15 -17.05
CA PRO A 5 4.69 7.18 -16.07
C PRO A 5 4.56 5.74 -16.59
N ASP A 6 5.41 4.87 -16.08
CA ASP A 6 5.28 3.42 -16.26
C ASP A 6 4.27 2.83 -15.25
N ILE A 7 4.25 3.44 -14.06
CA ILE A 7 3.44 3.01 -12.91
C ILE A 7 2.67 4.21 -12.35
N ILE A 8 1.36 4.01 -12.16
CA ILE A 8 0.50 4.91 -11.38
C ILE A 8 0.33 4.27 -10.01
N VAL A 9 0.69 4.99 -8.95
CA VAL A 9 0.38 4.61 -7.58
C VAL A 9 -0.81 5.48 -7.14
N ALA A 10 -2.00 4.90 -7.14
CA ALA A 10 -3.22 5.56 -6.70
C ALA A 10 -3.58 5.04 -5.31
N TYR A 11 -3.15 5.76 -4.28
CA TYR A 11 -3.16 5.27 -2.92
C TYR A 11 -3.20 6.44 -1.92
N THR A 12 -3.07 6.14 -0.62
CA THR A 12 -2.92 7.19 0.39
C THR A 12 -1.55 7.84 0.32
N HIS A 13 -1.52 9.12 0.60
CA HIS A 13 -0.32 9.90 0.76
C HIS A 13 -0.38 10.64 2.08
N ASN A 14 0.59 10.41 2.93
CA ASN A 14 0.75 11.09 4.20
C ASN A 14 2.23 11.26 4.47
N ILE A 15 2.57 12.27 5.27
CA ILE A 15 3.92 12.39 5.82
C ILE A 15 3.78 12.58 7.31
N SER A 16 4.34 11.66 8.07
CA SER A 16 4.49 11.76 9.51
C SER A 16 5.96 11.83 9.90
N ASP A 17 6.22 12.21 11.14
CA ASP A 17 7.59 12.21 11.68
C ASP A 17 8.06 10.78 12.05
N GLY A 18 7.45 9.76 11.46
CA GLY A 18 7.75 8.36 11.74
C GLY A 18 7.17 7.88 13.06
N GLY A 19 7.79 6.84 13.62
CA GLY A 19 7.33 6.21 14.84
C GLY A 19 7.79 6.89 16.13
N ILE A 20 7.20 6.45 17.23
CA ILE A 20 7.62 6.75 18.60
C ILE A 20 8.25 5.48 19.17
N ARG A 21 9.49 5.57 19.65
CA ARG A 21 10.12 4.45 20.34
C ARG A 21 9.83 4.48 21.83
N ALA A 22 9.52 3.33 22.40
CA ALA A 22 9.34 3.13 23.84
C ALA A 22 9.99 1.80 24.25
N HIS A 23 10.32 1.60 25.53
CA HIS A 23 10.88 0.31 25.99
C HIS A 23 9.95 -0.87 25.78
N LYS A 24 8.64 -0.62 25.74
CA LYS A 24 7.60 -1.63 25.51
C LYS A 24 6.35 -1.01 24.92
N LEU A 25 5.55 -1.81 24.26
CA LEU A 25 4.22 -1.40 23.83
C LEU A 25 3.29 -1.23 25.04
N PRO A 26 2.48 -0.13 25.13
CA PRO A 26 1.56 0.07 26.24
C PRO A 26 0.38 -0.92 26.17
N ARG A 27 -0.04 -1.40 27.35
CA ARG A 27 -1.29 -2.15 27.50
C ARG A 27 -2.45 -1.19 27.78
N ALA A 28 -3.68 -1.68 27.64
CA ALA A 28 -4.86 -0.89 27.97
C ALA A 28 -4.78 -0.38 29.42
N GLY A 29 -4.95 0.94 29.61
CA GLY A 29 -4.82 1.61 30.90
C GLY A 29 -3.39 1.93 31.34
N GLU A 30 -2.38 1.57 30.56
CA GLU A 30 -0.98 1.84 30.86
C GLU A 30 -0.48 3.15 30.22
N THR A 31 0.36 3.87 30.94
CA THR A 31 1.09 5.03 30.42
C THR A 31 2.57 4.69 30.34
N VAL A 32 3.15 4.83 29.17
CA VAL A 32 4.59 4.64 28.93
C VAL A 32 5.23 5.98 28.51
N ARG A 33 6.52 6.11 28.75
CA ARG A 33 7.29 7.27 28.33
C ARG A 33 8.02 6.96 27.02
N ALA A 34 7.92 7.86 26.06
CA ALA A 34 8.72 7.77 24.84
C ALA A 34 10.21 7.94 25.15
N LEU A 35 11.05 7.17 24.48
CA LEU A 35 12.52 7.31 24.48
C LEU A 35 12.93 8.33 23.44
N GLU A 36 12.39 8.17 22.23
CA GLU A 36 12.61 9.08 21.11
C GLU A 36 11.38 9.09 20.19
N GLY A 37 11.28 10.10 19.35
CA GLY A 37 10.26 10.23 18.32
C GLY A 37 10.88 10.78 17.05
N GLY A 38 10.11 10.83 15.97
CA GLY A 38 10.62 11.29 14.68
C GLY A 38 11.62 10.33 14.07
N LEU A 39 11.36 9.03 14.15
CA LEU A 39 12.26 7.95 13.70
C LEU A 39 12.44 7.88 12.17
N GLY A 40 12.09 8.93 11.47
CA GLY A 40 12.18 9.03 10.03
C GLY A 40 10.90 9.59 9.41
N ILE A 41 10.81 9.53 8.10
CA ILE A 41 9.63 9.94 7.36
C ILE A 41 8.83 8.69 7.03
N ASP A 42 7.58 8.64 7.51
CA ASP A 42 6.59 7.66 7.06
C ASP A 42 5.65 8.34 6.08
N GLY A 43 5.56 7.80 4.89
CA GLY A 43 4.80 8.37 3.78
C GLY A 43 3.42 7.75 3.58
N ALA A 44 2.95 6.89 4.48
CA ALA A 44 1.88 5.94 4.24
C ALA A 44 2.19 4.97 3.07
N LYS A 45 1.34 3.99 2.84
CA LYS A 45 1.62 2.94 1.84
C LYS A 45 1.84 3.49 0.43
N GLY A 46 1.02 4.44 0.01
CA GLY A 46 1.13 4.99 -1.34
C GLY A 46 2.47 5.67 -1.59
N THR A 47 2.92 6.49 -0.67
CA THR A 47 4.23 7.15 -0.77
C THR A 47 5.37 6.14 -0.72
N ASN A 48 5.30 5.18 0.22
CA ASN A 48 6.34 4.16 0.37
C ASN A 48 6.47 3.31 -0.92
N VAL A 49 5.35 2.89 -1.51
CA VAL A 49 5.30 2.16 -2.78
C VAL A 49 5.85 3.01 -3.93
N ALA A 50 5.44 4.29 -4.03
CA ALA A 50 5.90 5.17 -5.09
C ALA A 50 7.42 5.41 -5.03
N VAL A 51 7.95 5.64 -3.83
CA VAL A 51 9.40 5.81 -3.58
C VAL A 51 10.16 4.52 -3.94
N ALA A 52 9.64 3.36 -3.51
CA ALA A 52 10.28 2.08 -3.83
C ALA A 52 10.35 1.83 -5.34
N ALA A 53 9.25 2.06 -6.05
CA ALA A 53 9.18 1.90 -7.50
C ALA A 53 10.12 2.89 -8.23
N SER A 54 10.17 4.17 -7.80
CA SER A 54 11.07 5.16 -8.39
C SER A 54 12.53 4.78 -8.18
N ARG A 55 12.91 4.38 -6.96
CA ARG A 55 14.27 3.91 -6.65
C ARG A 55 14.65 2.62 -7.38
N ALA A 56 13.67 1.80 -7.77
CA ALA A 56 13.87 0.65 -8.65
C ALA A 56 14.01 1.03 -10.14
N GLY A 57 13.86 2.31 -10.49
CA GLY A 57 14.09 2.84 -11.84
C GLY A 57 12.83 3.02 -12.68
N ALA A 58 11.64 2.83 -12.12
CA ALA A 58 10.39 3.11 -12.82
C ALA A 58 10.08 4.61 -12.83
N LYS A 59 9.38 5.07 -13.89
CA LYS A 59 8.76 6.40 -13.88
C LYS A 59 7.42 6.29 -13.19
N VAL A 60 7.26 6.99 -12.08
CA VAL A 60 6.12 6.84 -11.17
C VAL A 60 5.31 8.14 -11.12
N ALA A 61 3.98 8.03 -11.13
CA ALA A 61 3.07 9.10 -10.75
C ALA A 61 2.29 8.69 -9.51
N LEU A 62 2.11 9.63 -8.59
CA LEU A 62 1.27 9.44 -7.40
C LEU A 62 -0.08 10.14 -7.62
N VAL A 63 -1.16 9.41 -7.34
CA VAL A 63 -2.55 9.94 -7.32
C VAL A 63 -3.06 9.79 -5.92
N ALA A 64 -3.24 10.89 -5.22
CA ALA A 64 -3.60 10.87 -3.81
C ALA A 64 -4.24 12.17 -3.36
N HIS A 65 -4.89 12.14 -2.18
CA HIS A 65 -5.22 13.33 -1.43
C HIS A 65 -4.20 13.59 -0.31
N VAL A 66 -3.92 14.84 -0.06
CA VAL A 66 -3.06 15.28 1.04
C VAL A 66 -3.69 16.46 1.78
N GLN A 67 -3.41 16.56 3.05
CA GLN A 67 -3.81 17.70 3.85
C GLN A 67 -2.94 18.92 3.52
N GLY A 68 -3.54 20.11 3.46
CA GLY A 68 -2.81 21.37 3.26
C GLY A 68 -1.95 21.77 4.44
N GLY A 69 -1.13 22.81 4.22
CA GLY A 69 -0.22 23.39 5.21
C GLY A 69 1.17 22.76 5.19
N ALA A 70 1.90 22.84 6.29
CA ALA A 70 3.30 22.39 6.38
C ALA A 70 3.51 20.92 5.99
N TRP A 71 2.49 20.09 6.15
CA TRP A 71 2.51 18.69 5.70
C TRP A 71 2.53 18.57 4.18
N PHE A 72 1.76 19.40 3.49
CA PHE A 72 1.76 19.46 2.03
C PHE A 72 3.14 19.82 1.47
N ASP A 73 3.77 20.87 2.03
CA ASP A 73 5.09 21.34 1.59
C ASP A 73 6.17 20.26 1.75
N ARG A 74 6.09 19.48 2.86
CA ARG A 74 7.00 18.35 3.09
C ARG A 74 6.75 17.19 2.13
N ALA A 75 5.47 16.91 1.86
CA ALA A 75 5.06 15.86 0.93
C ALA A 75 5.55 16.15 -0.49
N GLU A 76 5.30 17.36 -0.99
CA GLU A 76 5.80 17.79 -2.30
C GLU A 76 7.33 17.72 -2.39
N LYS A 77 8.03 18.16 -1.34
CA LYS A 77 9.50 18.11 -1.32
C LYS A 77 9.99 16.67 -1.50
N LEU A 78 9.44 15.71 -0.75
CA LEU A 78 9.81 14.30 -0.85
C LEU A 78 9.56 13.77 -2.26
N LEU A 79 8.38 14.01 -2.83
CA LEU A 79 8.05 13.51 -4.16
C LEU A 79 8.99 14.06 -5.24
N ARG A 80 9.37 15.33 -5.14
CA ARG A 80 10.35 15.95 -6.05
C ARG A 80 11.76 15.35 -5.88
N GLU A 81 12.21 15.12 -4.64
CA GLU A 81 13.51 14.52 -4.34
C GLU A 81 13.60 13.08 -4.87
N GLU A 82 12.48 12.35 -4.89
CA GLU A 82 12.38 10.98 -5.39
C GLU A 82 11.93 10.91 -6.87
N GLU A 83 11.90 12.05 -7.56
CA GLU A 83 11.52 12.16 -8.99
C GLU A 83 10.14 11.57 -9.34
N ILE A 84 9.19 11.64 -8.38
CA ILE A 84 7.82 11.17 -8.55
C ILE A 84 6.95 12.29 -9.11
N ASP A 85 6.15 11.99 -10.13
CA ASP A 85 5.18 12.92 -10.72
C ASP A 85 4.03 13.16 -9.73
N ASP A 86 3.94 14.39 -9.22
CA ASP A 86 3.00 14.82 -8.18
C ASP A 86 1.79 15.61 -8.72
N ARG A 87 1.64 15.74 -10.05
CA ARG A 87 0.58 16.54 -10.68
C ARG A 87 -0.84 16.15 -10.27
N PHE A 88 -1.04 14.94 -9.77
CA PHE A 88 -2.32 14.40 -9.33
C PHE A 88 -2.36 14.14 -7.81
N VAL A 89 -1.52 14.83 -7.07
CA VAL A 89 -1.64 14.93 -5.63
C VAL A 89 -2.53 16.12 -5.29
N PHE A 90 -3.76 15.83 -4.88
CA PHE A 90 -4.80 16.82 -4.66
C PHE A 90 -4.79 17.33 -3.22
N CYS A 91 -4.87 18.63 -3.07
CA CYS A 91 -5.01 19.28 -1.76
C CYS A 91 -6.30 20.08 -1.73
N HIS A 92 -7.27 19.66 -0.94
CA HIS A 92 -8.52 20.37 -0.79
C HIS A 92 -8.54 21.22 0.49
N PRO A 93 -8.85 22.52 0.39
CA PRO A 93 -8.97 23.38 1.56
C PRO A 93 -10.03 22.86 2.55
N GLY A 94 -9.72 22.89 3.83
CA GLY A 94 -10.64 22.50 4.90
C GLY A 94 -10.70 20.99 5.15
N THR A 95 -9.92 20.18 4.47
CA THR A 95 -9.80 18.76 4.78
C THR A 95 -9.16 18.57 6.16
N ARG A 96 -9.76 17.68 6.97
CA ARG A 96 -9.22 17.33 8.28
C ARG A 96 -8.68 15.91 8.23
N GLN A 97 -7.46 15.75 8.64
CA GLN A 97 -6.82 14.45 8.79
C GLN A 97 -6.68 14.11 10.28
N VAL A 98 -6.99 12.90 10.65
CA VAL A 98 -6.60 12.33 11.93
C VAL A 98 -5.24 11.65 11.72
N PRO A 99 -4.17 12.08 12.37
CA PRO A 99 -2.86 11.48 12.18
C PRO A 99 -2.85 10.02 12.65
N GLY A 100 -2.07 9.19 11.98
CA GLY A 100 -1.72 7.87 12.46
C GLY A 100 -0.70 7.94 13.59
N CYS A 101 -0.49 6.81 14.26
CA CYS A 101 0.53 6.67 15.30
C CYS A 101 1.19 5.30 15.17
N ILE A 102 2.51 5.27 15.15
CA ILE A 102 3.32 4.05 15.18
C ILE A 102 4.12 4.07 16.48
N ILE A 103 4.03 3.01 17.27
CA ILE A 103 4.82 2.82 18.48
C ILE A 103 5.68 1.59 18.28
N ILE A 104 6.98 1.68 18.54
CA ILE A 104 7.95 0.60 18.36
C ILE A 104 8.64 0.35 19.69
N ASP A 105 8.73 -0.92 20.11
CA ASP A 105 9.44 -1.31 21.33
C ASP A 105 10.91 -1.69 21.06
N ASP A 106 11.63 -2.01 22.15
CA ASP A 106 13.05 -2.38 22.08
C ASP A 106 13.29 -3.71 21.35
N GLU A 107 12.27 -4.55 21.21
CA GLU A 107 12.32 -5.83 20.50
C GLU A 107 11.96 -5.70 19.01
N GLY A 108 11.59 -4.48 18.55
CA GLY A 108 11.16 -4.21 17.19
C GLY A 108 9.69 -4.55 16.92
N ASN A 109 8.91 -4.91 17.97
CA ASN A 109 7.47 -5.05 17.80
C ASN A 109 6.84 -3.68 17.62
N ASN A 110 5.80 -3.61 16.79
CA ASN A 110 5.09 -2.36 16.55
C ASN A 110 3.60 -2.45 16.87
N MET A 111 3.03 -1.29 17.18
CA MET A 111 1.59 -1.05 17.25
C MET A 111 1.27 0.12 16.35
N ILE A 112 0.38 -0.07 15.40
CA ILE A 112 0.04 0.92 14.39
C ILE A 112 -1.44 1.27 14.52
N ILE A 113 -1.72 2.58 14.64
CA ILE A 113 -3.06 3.14 14.51
C ILE A 113 -3.04 3.94 13.22
N LEU A 114 -3.79 3.49 12.22
CA LEU A 114 -3.92 4.23 10.97
C LEU A 114 -4.72 5.50 11.21
N GLY A 115 -4.25 6.58 10.63
CA GLY A 115 -4.99 7.83 10.59
C GLY A 115 -6.27 7.70 9.75
N SER A 116 -7.15 8.66 9.88
CA SER A 116 -8.39 8.72 9.10
C SER A 116 -8.62 10.14 8.57
N GLY A 117 -9.44 10.25 7.53
CA GLY A 117 -9.79 11.55 6.95
C GLY A 117 -10.02 11.47 5.45
N THR A 118 -10.02 12.61 4.81
CA THR A 118 -10.31 12.73 3.37
C THR A 118 -9.24 12.13 2.47
N GLN A 119 -8.03 11.93 2.97
CA GLN A 119 -6.97 11.24 2.23
C GLN A 119 -7.30 9.80 1.84
N GLN A 120 -8.36 9.22 2.43
CA GLN A 120 -8.82 7.88 2.09
C GLN A 120 -9.80 7.85 0.91
N ALA A 121 -10.21 9.00 0.39
CA ALA A 121 -11.15 9.10 -0.71
C ALA A 121 -10.51 9.81 -1.92
N LEU A 122 -10.74 9.28 -3.11
CA LEU A 122 -10.47 9.95 -4.38
C LEU A 122 -11.80 10.25 -5.06
N LEU A 123 -11.98 11.46 -5.55
CA LEU A 123 -13.17 11.82 -6.30
C LEU A 123 -13.13 11.17 -7.69
N HIS A 124 -14.29 10.85 -8.26
CA HIS A 124 -14.36 10.23 -9.58
C HIS A 124 -13.68 11.09 -10.66
N GLU A 125 -13.89 12.41 -10.58
CA GLU A 125 -13.30 13.37 -11.52
C GLU A 125 -11.78 13.43 -11.44
N GLU A 126 -11.22 13.22 -10.25
CA GLU A 126 -9.77 13.18 -10.03
C GLU A 126 -9.16 11.90 -10.59
N VAL A 127 -9.84 10.77 -10.36
CA VAL A 127 -9.45 9.48 -10.96
C VAL A 127 -9.50 9.55 -12.47
N ASP A 128 -10.58 10.13 -13.04
CA ASP A 128 -10.73 10.29 -14.48
C ASP A 128 -9.63 11.16 -15.05
N LEU A 129 -9.41 12.34 -14.47
CA LEU A 129 -8.37 13.26 -14.89
C LEU A 129 -6.98 12.63 -14.88
N ALA A 130 -6.65 11.92 -13.78
CA ALA A 130 -5.36 11.28 -13.61
C ALA A 130 -5.15 10.13 -14.62
N LEU A 131 -6.06 9.16 -14.66
CA LEU A 131 -5.89 7.97 -15.49
C LEU A 131 -5.98 8.29 -16.98
N GLU A 132 -6.88 9.18 -17.39
CA GLU A 132 -6.98 9.61 -18.79
C GLU A 132 -5.76 10.39 -19.28
N SER A 133 -5.09 11.11 -18.36
CA SER A 133 -3.83 11.81 -18.68
C SER A 133 -2.63 10.87 -18.77
N MET A 134 -2.74 9.64 -18.22
CA MET A 134 -1.63 8.68 -18.08
C MET A 134 -1.97 7.31 -18.68
N GLN A 135 -2.75 7.26 -19.77
CA GLN A 135 -3.23 6.00 -20.39
C GLN A 135 -2.10 5.07 -20.89
N SER A 136 -0.88 5.59 -21.05
CA SER A 136 0.27 4.78 -21.45
C SER A 136 0.91 4.02 -20.28
N ALA A 137 0.49 4.27 -19.05
CA ALA A 137 0.97 3.55 -17.89
C ALA A 137 0.65 2.06 -18.02
N ARG A 138 1.59 1.23 -17.60
CA ARG A 138 1.42 -0.22 -17.64
C ARG A 138 0.66 -0.75 -16.43
N TYR A 139 0.92 -0.17 -15.28
CA TYR A 139 0.34 -0.63 -14.01
C TYR A 139 -0.31 0.52 -13.22
N CYS A 140 -1.38 0.18 -12.51
CA CYS A 140 -2.00 0.99 -11.49
C CYS A 140 -2.00 0.22 -10.16
N VAL A 141 -1.26 0.69 -9.18
CA VAL A 141 -1.14 0.08 -7.84
C VAL A 141 -2.08 0.79 -6.90
N THR A 142 -2.85 0.04 -6.11
CA THR A 142 -3.79 0.57 -5.11
C THR A 142 -4.02 -0.40 -3.96
N GLY A 143 -4.79 0.03 -2.95
CA GLY A 143 -5.18 -0.82 -1.81
C GLY A 143 -6.14 -0.13 -0.86
N TYR A 144 -6.48 -0.83 0.22
CA TYR A 144 -7.58 -0.45 1.11
C TYR A 144 -7.21 0.53 2.23
N GLU A 145 -6.08 1.21 2.16
CA GLU A 145 -5.96 2.49 2.87
C GLU A 145 -6.84 3.56 2.22
N LEU A 146 -7.15 3.43 0.92
CA LEU A 146 -8.27 4.12 0.30
C LEU A 146 -9.58 3.45 0.69
N ASP A 147 -10.67 4.21 0.70
CA ASP A 147 -11.99 3.65 0.88
C ASP A 147 -12.38 2.73 -0.28
N VAL A 148 -13.22 1.74 0.02
CA VAL A 148 -13.59 0.69 -0.94
C VAL A 148 -14.25 1.26 -2.21
N LYS A 149 -14.98 2.38 -2.12
CA LYS A 149 -15.65 2.99 -3.29
C LYS A 149 -14.65 3.64 -4.23
N SER A 150 -13.64 4.32 -3.67
CA SER A 150 -12.55 4.90 -4.44
C SER A 150 -11.74 3.80 -5.15
N VAL A 151 -11.41 2.72 -4.45
CA VAL A 151 -10.72 1.57 -5.04
C VAL A 151 -11.56 0.93 -6.15
N GLU A 152 -12.87 0.73 -5.93
CA GLU A 152 -13.77 0.16 -6.94
C GLU A 152 -13.78 1.01 -8.21
N TYR A 153 -13.99 2.31 -8.08
CA TYR A 153 -14.03 3.21 -9.22
C TYR A 153 -12.70 3.21 -9.99
N LEU A 154 -11.60 3.31 -9.25
CA LEU A 154 -10.24 3.33 -9.79
C LEU A 154 -9.92 2.06 -10.61
N VAL A 155 -10.15 0.86 -10.04
CA VAL A 155 -9.79 -0.38 -10.75
C VAL A 155 -10.68 -0.64 -11.96
N ARG A 156 -11.96 -0.25 -11.89
CA ARG A 156 -12.87 -0.30 -13.06
C ARG A 156 -12.42 0.64 -14.17
N LYS A 157 -12.03 1.86 -13.82
CA LYS A 157 -11.53 2.85 -14.77
C LYS A 157 -10.19 2.41 -15.38
N ALA A 158 -9.25 1.94 -14.56
CA ALA A 158 -7.97 1.41 -15.04
C ALA A 158 -8.17 0.26 -16.05
N ARG A 159 -9.05 -0.69 -15.73
CA ARG A 159 -9.40 -1.78 -16.65
C ARG A 159 -9.98 -1.28 -17.96
N MET A 160 -10.89 -0.28 -17.92
CA MET A 160 -11.47 0.31 -19.16
C MET A 160 -10.40 0.95 -20.07
N LEU A 161 -9.34 1.48 -19.47
CA LEU A 161 -8.22 2.09 -20.16
C LEU A 161 -7.11 1.09 -20.54
N GLY A 162 -7.26 -0.19 -20.19
CA GLY A 162 -6.27 -1.23 -20.48
C GLY A 162 -5.05 -1.21 -19.55
N ILE A 163 -5.10 -0.46 -18.46
CA ILE A 163 -4.05 -0.39 -17.44
C ILE A 163 -4.21 -1.58 -16.50
N GLN A 164 -3.16 -2.37 -16.30
CA GLN A 164 -3.19 -3.52 -15.38
C GLN A 164 -3.23 -3.07 -13.93
N THR A 165 -4.09 -3.68 -13.13
CA THR A 165 -4.26 -3.32 -11.73
C THR A 165 -3.51 -4.25 -10.79
N ILE A 166 -2.81 -3.68 -9.83
CA ILE A 166 -2.16 -4.37 -8.70
C ILE A 166 -2.86 -3.92 -7.43
N LEU A 167 -3.43 -4.85 -6.68
CA LEU A 167 -4.11 -4.57 -5.43
C LEU A 167 -3.36 -5.18 -4.24
N ASN A 168 -3.03 -4.33 -3.24
CA ASN A 168 -2.64 -4.76 -1.91
C ASN A 168 -3.85 -4.62 -0.97
N PRO A 169 -4.38 -5.72 -0.39
CA PRO A 169 -5.63 -5.69 0.39
C PRO A 169 -5.40 -5.28 1.85
N SER A 170 -4.58 -4.30 2.09
CA SER A 170 -4.26 -3.81 3.45
C SER A 170 -4.91 -2.45 3.72
N PRO A 171 -5.68 -2.31 4.81
CA PRO A 171 -6.23 -3.37 5.67
C PRO A 171 -7.29 -4.23 4.96
N VAL A 172 -7.34 -5.52 5.29
CA VAL A 172 -8.32 -6.43 4.66
C VAL A 172 -9.76 -6.02 5.03
N PRO A 173 -10.65 -5.77 4.05
CA PRO A 173 -12.01 -5.34 4.33
C PRO A 173 -12.84 -6.50 4.92
N ASN A 174 -13.75 -6.16 5.84
CA ASN A 174 -14.64 -7.14 6.50
C ASN A 174 -15.56 -7.88 5.51
N GLN A 175 -15.89 -7.25 4.40
CA GLN A 175 -16.73 -7.83 3.34
C GLN A 175 -15.96 -7.84 2.03
N LYS A 176 -16.15 -8.90 1.25
CA LYS A 176 -15.55 -9.01 -0.07
C LYS A 176 -16.22 -8.03 -1.03
N PRO A 177 -15.52 -7.01 -1.56
CA PRO A 177 -16.06 -6.13 -2.60
C PRO A 177 -16.39 -6.89 -3.90
N GLY A 178 -17.25 -6.28 -4.73
CA GLY A 178 -17.75 -6.91 -5.96
C GLY A 178 -16.91 -6.71 -7.23
N PHE A 179 -15.77 -6.03 -7.16
CA PHE A 179 -14.97 -5.60 -8.31
C PHE A 179 -13.71 -6.42 -8.59
N TRP A 180 -13.62 -7.60 -8.00
CA TRP A 180 -12.43 -8.46 -8.12
C TRP A 180 -12.10 -8.92 -9.54
N ASP A 181 -13.11 -8.96 -10.41
CA ASP A 181 -12.93 -9.19 -11.85
C ASP A 181 -12.09 -8.11 -12.54
N CYS A 182 -11.94 -6.94 -11.91
CA CYS A 182 -11.10 -5.84 -12.40
C CYS A 182 -9.69 -5.83 -11.80
N VAL A 183 -9.33 -6.78 -10.93
CA VAL A 183 -8.01 -6.88 -10.31
C VAL A 183 -7.17 -7.92 -11.04
N ASP A 184 -6.05 -7.50 -11.65
CA ASP A 184 -5.16 -8.40 -12.36
C ASP A 184 -4.21 -9.14 -11.42
N ILE A 185 -3.57 -8.41 -10.51
CA ILE A 185 -2.53 -8.91 -9.62
C ILE A 185 -2.91 -8.60 -8.18
N LEU A 186 -2.95 -9.63 -7.35
CA LEU A 186 -3.16 -9.54 -5.90
C LEU A 186 -1.83 -9.76 -5.20
N VAL A 187 -1.37 -8.78 -4.41
CA VAL A 187 -0.14 -8.86 -3.61
C VAL A 187 -0.49 -8.68 -2.15
N LEU A 188 -0.15 -9.65 -1.31
CA LEU A 188 -0.53 -9.65 0.11
C LEU A 188 0.47 -10.45 0.94
N ASN A 189 0.47 -10.22 2.26
CA ASN A 189 1.27 -10.99 3.18
C ASN A 189 0.51 -12.23 3.73
N GLU A 190 1.18 -13.00 4.57
CA GLU A 190 0.66 -14.23 5.18
C GLU A 190 -0.60 -13.99 6.00
N VAL A 191 -0.62 -12.91 6.80
CA VAL A 191 -1.75 -12.55 7.68
C VAL A 191 -2.94 -12.09 6.85
N GLU A 192 -2.71 -11.24 5.86
CA GLU A 192 -3.75 -10.78 4.92
C GLU A 192 -4.34 -11.96 4.14
N ALA A 193 -3.50 -12.93 3.72
CA ALA A 193 -3.96 -14.13 3.04
C ALA A 193 -4.89 -14.98 3.91
N ALA A 194 -4.53 -15.16 5.18
CA ALA A 194 -5.36 -15.89 6.14
C ALA A 194 -6.71 -15.18 6.36
N HIS A 195 -6.71 -13.86 6.54
CA HIS A 195 -7.93 -13.06 6.70
C HIS A 195 -8.82 -13.11 5.45
N MET A 196 -8.25 -12.97 4.26
CA MET A 196 -9.01 -13.03 3.01
C MET A 196 -9.66 -14.40 2.79
N LEU A 197 -9.00 -15.48 3.17
CA LEU A 197 -9.54 -16.83 3.12
C LEU A 197 -10.45 -17.18 4.29
N ARG A 198 -10.61 -16.30 5.28
CA ARG A 198 -11.40 -16.52 6.51
C ARG A 198 -10.98 -17.81 7.22
N LEU A 199 -9.69 -18.04 7.30
CA LEU A 199 -9.15 -19.18 8.05
C LEU A 199 -9.47 -19.00 9.54
N ALA A 200 -9.76 -20.10 10.23
CA ALA A 200 -9.98 -20.09 11.66
C ALA A 200 -8.75 -19.50 12.35
N ASP A 201 -8.99 -18.62 13.30
CA ASP A 201 -7.98 -17.91 14.12
C ASP A 201 -7.05 -16.97 13.33
N GLY A 202 -7.30 -16.72 12.03
CA GLY A 202 -6.46 -15.84 11.19
C GLY A 202 -5.01 -16.33 11.08
N GLN A 203 -4.75 -17.60 11.44
CA GLN A 203 -3.40 -18.16 11.41
C GLN A 203 -2.98 -18.49 9.98
N PRO A 204 -1.81 -18.04 9.55
CA PRO A 204 -1.28 -18.40 8.25
C PRO A 204 -1.04 -19.90 8.17
N THR A 205 -1.22 -20.43 6.97
CA THR A 205 -0.88 -21.82 6.65
C THR A 205 0.51 -21.86 6.00
N GLU A 206 1.27 -22.92 6.21
CA GLU A 206 2.55 -23.12 5.51
C GLU A 206 2.40 -23.67 4.09
N GLN A 207 1.16 -23.95 3.66
CA GLN A 207 0.86 -24.49 2.32
C GLN A 207 0.61 -23.36 1.31
N TRP A 208 1.65 -22.60 0.99
CA TRP A 208 1.53 -21.36 0.22
C TRP A 208 1.06 -21.56 -1.22
N GLU A 209 1.42 -22.69 -1.86
CA GLU A 209 0.90 -23.03 -3.18
C GLU A 209 -0.63 -23.19 -3.14
N GLU A 210 -1.15 -23.94 -2.20
CA GLU A 210 -2.58 -24.16 -2.03
C GLU A 210 -3.28 -22.84 -1.67
N THR A 211 -2.68 -22.04 -0.80
CA THR A 211 -3.17 -20.72 -0.40
C THR A 211 -3.31 -19.80 -1.61
N ALA A 212 -2.28 -19.69 -2.45
CA ALA A 212 -2.33 -18.87 -3.65
C ALA A 212 -3.41 -19.35 -4.65
N ARG A 213 -3.58 -20.68 -4.81
CA ARG A 213 -4.64 -21.26 -5.64
C ARG A 213 -6.04 -20.97 -5.08
N LYS A 214 -6.24 -21.10 -3.77
CA LYS A 214 -7.51 -20.75 -3.10
C LYS A 214 -7.86 -19.28 -3.25
N LEU A 215 -6.89 -18.38 -3.04
CA LEU A 215 -7.06 -16.95 -3.25
C LEU A 215 -7.49 -16.63 -4.68
N ARG A 216 -6.79 -17.17 -5.66
CA ARG A 216 -7.16 -16.96 -7.07
C ARG A 216 -8.55 -17.51 -7.40
N ALA A 217 -8.89 -18.69 -6.92
CA ALA A 217 -10.22 -19.28 -7.13
C ALA A 217 -11.32 -18.45 -6.47
N ALA A 218 -11.05 -17.90 -5.26
CA ALA A 218 -12.01 -17.10 -4.54
C ALA A 218 -12.19 -15.69 -5.11
N TYR A 219 -11.13 -15.07 -5.65
CA TYR A 219 -11.11 -13.67 -6.06
C TYR A 219 -11.02 -13.44 -7.56
N GLY A 220 -10.63 -14.42 -8.35
CA GLY A 220 -10.60 -14.35 -9.82
C GLY A 220 -9.41 -13.58 -10.40
N CYS A 221 -8.45 -13.16 -9.58
CA CYS A 221 -7.25 -12.46 -10.05
C CYS A 221 -6.42 -13.32 -10.98
N ARG A 222 -5.77 -12.73 -11.99
CA ARG A 222 -4.90 -13.44 -12.91
C ARG A 222 -3.64 -13.96 -12.24
N GLN A 223 -3.09 -13.17 -11.30
CA GLN A 223 -1.86 -13.47 -10.58
C GLN A 223 -2.05 -13.23 -9.08
N VAL A 224 -1.45 -14.08 -8.26
CA VAL A 224 -1.43 -13.92 -6.80
C VAL A 224 0.01 -14.02 -6.32
N VAL A 225 0.44 -13.06 -5.54
CA VAL A 225 1.76 -13.04 -4.89
C VAL A 225 1.56 -12.96 -3.39
N VAL A 226 2.05 -13.97 -2.66
CA VAL A 226 2.04 -13.98 -1.19
C VAL A 226 3.46 -13.73 -0.70
N THR A 227 3.69 -12.63 0.01
CA THR A 227 4.97 -12.34 0.64
C THR A 227 5.10 -13.11 1.95
N LEU A 228 6.29 -13.67 2.22
CA LEU A 228 6.60 -14.61 3.30
C LEU A 228 7.71 -14.06 4.22
N GLY A 229 7.77 -12.75 4.37
CA GLY A 229 8.80 -12.09 5.16
C GLY A 229 10.22 -12.53 4.74
N PRO A 230 11.06 -12.96 5.69
CA PRO A 230 12.42 -13.38 5.40
C PRO A 230 12.49 -14.64 4.51
N ASN A 231 11.40 -15.39 4.38
CA ASN A 231 11.32 -16.59 3.55
C ASN A 231 11.07 -16.26 2.06
N GLY A 232 10.85 -14.98 1.71
CA GLY A 232 10.70 -14.52 0.34
C GLY A 232 9.24 -14.42 -0.10
N PHE A 233 8.85 -15.10 -1.17
CA PHE A 233 7.47 -15.04 -1.69
C PHE A 233 7.06 -16.32 -2.44
N CYS A 234 5.74 -16.52 -2.54
CA CYS A 234 5.09 -17.48 -3.41
C CYS A 234 4.28 -16.73 -4.47
N CYS A 235 4.51 -17.00 -5.75
CA CYS A 235 3.80 -16.40 -6.85
C CYS A 235 3.07 -17.48 -7.67
N LEU A 236 1.77 -17.31 -7.86
CA LEU A 236 0.96 -18.05 -8.83
C LEU A 236 0.67 -17.14 -10.02
N ASP A 237 1.27 -17.44 -11.17
CA ASP A 237 1.11 -16.63 -12.39
C ASP A 237 -0.18 -16.97 -13.18
N GLY A 238 -0.43 -16.18 -14.23
CA GLY A 238 -1.58 -16.36 -15.10
C GLY A 238 -1.61 -17.69 -15.88
N ASN A 239 -0.48 -18.41 -15.96
CA ASN A 239 -0.33 -19.70 -16.63
C ASN A 239 -0.40 -20.90 -15.67
N ASN A 240 -0.87 -20.70 -14.45
CA ASN A 240 -0.92 -21.71 -13.38
C ASN A 240 0.45 -22.17 -12.84
N LYS A 241 1.54 -21.49 -13.18
CA LYS A 241 2.86 -21.80 -12.69
C LYS A 241 3.04 -21.20 -11.29
N ILE A 242 3.54 -22.02 -10.37
CA ILE A 242 4.01 -21.56 -9.06
C ILE A 242 5.51 -21.29 -9.13
N THR A 243 5.90 -20.18 -8.54
CA THR A 243 7.31 -19.78 -8.36
C THR A 243 7.51 -19.36 -6.93
N PHE A 244 8.57 -19.86 -6.29
CA PHE A 244 9.03 -19.38 -4.99
C PHE A 244 10.30 -18.56 -5.20
N GLY A 245 10.27 -17.33 -4.71
CA GLY A 245 11.48 -16.49 -4.61
C GLY A 245 12.02 -16.55 -3.19
N LYS A 246 13.35 -16.57 -3.05
CA LYS A 246 14.00 -16.53 -1.74
C LYS A 246 14.11 -15.09 -1.24
N GLY A 247 13.95 -14.89 0.05
CA GLY A 247 14.26 -13.63 0.71
C GLY A 247 15.77 -13.38 0.74
N ALA A 248 16.16 -12.13 0.66
CA ALA A 248 17.52 -11.73 0.93
C ALA A 248 17.79 -11.80 2.44
N LYS A 249 18.95 -12.33 2.83
CA LYS A 249 19.37 -12.29 4.23
C LYS A 249 19.93 -10.90 4.54
N VAL A 250 19.26 -10.19 5.40
CA VAL A 250 19.67 -8.86 5.88
C VAL A 250 19.53 -8.81 7.39
N ASP A 251 20.36 -8.00 8.04
CA ASP A 251 20.17 -7.67 9.46
C ASP A 251 19.12 -6.56 9.51
N SER A 252 17.86 -6.95 9.72
CA SER A 252 16.74 -6.02 9.78
C SER A 252 16.72 -5.30 11.12
N ILE A 253 16.78 -3.97 11.07
CA ILE A 253 16.61 -3.09 12.25
C ILE A 253 15.12 -2.78 12.45
N ASP A 254 14.41 -2.59 11.35
CA ASP A 254 12.97 -2.28 11.31
C ASP A 254 12.37 -2.89 10.03
N ALA A 255 11.25 -3.58 10.16
CA ALA A 255 10.54 -4.20 9.04
C ALA A 255 9.36 -3.35 8.53
N THR A 256 9.14 -2.16 9.11
CA THR A 256 8.08 -1.24 8.68
C THR A 256 8.29 -0.84 7.22
N GLY A 257 7.23 -0.93 6.42
CA GLY A 257 7.30 -0.63 4.98
C GLY A 257 7.97 -1.69 4.09
N ALA A 258 8.44 -2.82 4.65
CA ALA A 258 9.05 -3.88 3.84
C ALA A 258 8.07 -4.44 2.79
N GLY A 259 6.79 -4.56 3.14
CA GLY A 259 5.73 -4.95 2.20
C GLY A 259 5.50 -3.91 1.10
N ASP A 260 5.58 -2.63 1.45
CA ASP A 260 5.44 -1.52 0.50
C ASP A 260 6.66 -1.48 -0.44
N GLY A 261 7.86 -1.73 0.10
CA GLY A 261 9.08 -1.85 -0.69
C GLY A 261 9.09 -3.03 -1.66
N PHE A 262 8.40 -4.13 -1.31
CA PHE A 262 8.23 -5.26 -2.22
C PHE A 262 7.17 -4.97 -3.30
N LEU A 263 6.15 -4.20 -2.97
CA LEU A 263 5.04 -3.86 -3.87
C LEU A 263 5.47 -2.87 -4.97
N GLY A 264 6.33 -1.90 -4.64
CA GLY A 264 6.91 -0.91 -5.56
C GLY A 264 8.08 -1.48 -6.34
#